data_e086e57d741155eef4c87becfa4fcb91
#
_entry.id   e086e57d741155eef4c87becfa4fcb91
#
_cell.length_a   1.000
_cell.length_b   1.000
_cell.length_c   1.000
_cell.angle_alpha   90.00
_cell.angle_beta   90.00
_cell.angle_gamma   90.00
#
_symmetry.space_group_name_H-M   'P 1'
#
loop_
_entity.id
_entity.type
_entity.pdbx_description
1 polymer ?
#
loop_
_entity_poly.entity_id
_entity_poly.type
_entity_poly.pdbx_seq_one_letter_code
_entity_poly.pdbx_strand_id
1 'polypeptide(L)'
;MIAVSTTCMAEVIGDDLNAFIKTAKEKGSVPADFDVPFAHTPAFVGSHITGYDNALLGVLQHFWDGKAGTAEALVRTPDESINFIGGFDGFVVGNMKEVKRIFELFGVQATILCDPSAVWNTPTDGEFRMYEGGTTKDTVIRALNAKATIVFQEYCCEKTSKYIATKGQE
;
A
#
# COMPACT_ATOMS: atom_id res chain seq x y z
N MET A 1 4.84 -0.22 -12.26
CA MET A 1 5.02 -0.76 -10.89
C MET A 1 4.61 -2.23 -10.84
N ILE A 2 5.37 -3.05 -10.15
CA ILE A 2 5.03 -4.45 -9.83
C ILE A 2 5.28 -4.64 -8.34
N ALA A 3 4.24 -5.03 -7.57
CA ALA A 3 4.40 -5.40 -6.18
C ALA A 3 4.80 -6.88 -6.07
N VAL A 4 5.74 -7.20 -5.18
CA VAL A 4 6.26 -8.55 -4.96
C VAL A 4 5.95 -8.99 -3.53
N SER A 5 5.41 -10.19 -3.38
CA SER A 5 5.17 -10.80 -2.07
C SER A 5 5.97 -12.09 -1.95
N THR A 6 6.53 -12.36 -0.77
CA THR A 6 7.20 -13.63 -0.51
C THR A 6 6.21 -14.77 -0.34
N THR A 7 6.67 -15.98 -0.65
CA THR A 7 5.99 -17.23 -0.29
C THR A 7 6.61 -17.82 0.97
N CYS A 8 5.93 -18.80 1.60
CA CYS A 8 6.49 -19.53 2.72
C CYS A 8 7.84 -20.18 2.37
N MET A 9 7.97 -20.72 1.15
CA MET A 9 9.21 -21.36 0.69
C MET A 9 10.36 -20.34 0.61
N ALA A 10 10.12 -19.18 -0.01
CA ALA A 10 11.13 -18.11 -0.13
C ALA A 10 11.64 -17.66 1.25
N GLU A 11 10.75 -17.54 2.24
CA GLU A 11 11.13 -17.16 3.60
C GLU A 11 11.91 -18.26 4.32
N VAL A 12 11.57 -19.54 4.14
CA VAL A 12 12.27 -20.67 4.76
C VAL A 12 13.69 -20.83 4.22
N ILE A 13 13.88 -20.65 2.92
CA ILE A 13 15.22 -20.72 2.29
C ILE A 13 16.03 -19.43 2.43
N GLY A 14 15.42 -18.35 2.94
CA GLY A 14 16.10 -17.08 3.19
C GLY A 14 16.35 -16.26 1.93
N ASP A 15 15.41 -16.25 0.98
CA ASP A 15 15.50 -15.41 -0.22
C ASP A 15 15.55 -13.93 0.13
N ASP A 16 16.57 -13.24 -0.36
CA ASP A 16 16.71 -11.79 -0.20
C ASP A 16 16.10 -11.04 -1.39
N LEU A 17 14.83 -10.61 -1.23
CA LEU A 17 14.12 -9.86 -2.26
C LEU A 17 14.82 -8.55 -2.64
N ASN A 18 15.44 -7.85 -1.68
CA ASN A 18 16.19 -6.62 -1.97
C ASN A 18 17.36 -6.90 -2.90
N ALA A 19 18.15 -7.94 -2.61
CA ALA A 19 19.26 -8.33 -3.45
C ALA A 19 18.81 -8.75 -4.85
N PHE A 20 17.69 -9.46 -4.96
CA PHE A 20 17.15 -9.87 -6.26
C PHE A 20 16.67 -8.67 -7.09
N ILE A 21 15.91 -7.76 -6.49
CA ILE A 21 15.42 -6.54 -7.17
C ILE A 21 16.61 -5.67 -7.61
N LYS A 22 17.57 -5.47 -6.72
CA LYS A 22 18.80 -4.72 -7.03
C LYS A 22 19.57 -5.33 -8.19
N THR A 23 19.81 -6.64 -8.13
CA THR A 23 20.52 -7.38 -9.19
C THR A 23 19.78 -7.31 -10.53
N ALA A 24 18.45 -7.41 -10.53
CA ALA A 24 17.64 -7.32 -11.75
C ALA A 24 17.75 -5.93 -12.40
N LYS A 25 17.78 -4.87 -11.58
CA LYS A 25 18.01 -3.50 -12.05
C LYS A 25 19.44 -3.28 -12.58
N GLU A 26 20.43 -3.76 -11.86
CA GLU A 26 21.86 -3.68 -12.29
C GLU A 26 22.12 -4.41 -13.59
N LYS A 27 21.46 -5.55 -13.82
CA LYS A 27 21.55 -6.30 -15.08
C LYS A 27 20.70 -5.74 -16.21
N GLY A 28 19.92 -4.68 -15.96
CA GLY A 28 19.02 -4.09 -16.96
C GLY A 28 17.78 -4.94 -17.29
N SER A 29 17.51 -6.00 -16.53
CA SER A 29 16.29 -6.81 -16.70
C SER A 29 15.04 -6.05 -16.25
N VAL A 30 15.21 -5.09 -15.35
CA VAL A 30 14.18 -4.16 -14.87
C VAL A 30 14.75 -2.75 -14.99
N PRO A 31 14.00 -1.76 -15.54
CA PRO A 31 14.47 -0.38 -15.59
C PRO A 31 14.82 0.14 -14.17
N ALA A 32 15.88 0.94 -14.08
CA ALA A 32 16.39 1.42 -12.78
C ALA A 32 15.34 2.21 -11.98
N ASP A 33 14.50 3.00 -12.69
CA ASP A 33 13.43 3.83 -12.14
C ASP A 33 12.11 3.09 -11.93
N PHE A 34 12.04 1.80 -12.29
CA PHE A 34 10.81 1.01 -12.15
C PHE A 34 10.53 0.69 -10.68
N ASP A 35 9.31 0.98 -10.23
CA ASP A 35 8.89 0.74 -8.85
C ASP A 35 8.56 -0.74 -8.62
N VAL A 36 9.24 -1.32 -7.62
CA VAL A 36 9.07 -2.71 -7.19
C VAL A 36 8.93 -2.74 -5.66
N PRO A 37 7.80 -2.27 -5.10
CA PRO A 37 7.53 -2.47 -3.68
C PRO A 37 7.44 -3.95 -3.36
N PHE A 38 7.90 -4.36 -2.18
CA PHE A 38 7.84 -5.75 -1.76
C PHE A 38 7.42 -5.89 -0.31
N ALA A 39 6.88 -7.06 0.04
CA ALA A 39 6.48 -7.38 1.38
C ALA A 39 6.80 -8.85 1.72
N HIS A 40 7.15 -9.09 2.97
CA HIS A 40 7.29 -10.43 3.54
C HIS A 40 5.93 -10.91 4.02
N THR A 41 5.37 -11.91 3.34
CA THR A 41 4.00 -12.39 3.56
C THR A 41 3.89 -13.91 3.73
N PRO A 42 4.77 -14.57 4.53
CA PRO A 42 4.68 -16.01 4.71
C PRO A 42 3.43 -16.38 5.52
N ALA A 43 2.74 -17.44 5.12
CA ALA A 43 1.49 -17.85 5.76
C ALA A 43 1.68 -18.41 7.20
N PHE A 44 2.90 -18.83 7.55
CA PHE A 44 3.18 -19.38 8.88
C PHE A 44 3.36 -18.34 10.00
N VAL A 45 3.43 -17.03 9.67
CA VAL A 45 3.57 -15.98 10.68
C VAL A 45 2.24 -15.34 11.08
N GLY A 46 1.13 -15.76 10.49
CA GLY A 46 -0.17 -15.19 10.79
C GLY A 46 -1.27 -15.63 9.82
N SER A 47 -2.19 -14.72 9.54
CA SER A 47 -3.32 -14.96 8.66
C SER A 47 -3.28 -14.00 7.45
N HIS A 48 -4.35 -14.03 6.62
CA HIS A 48 -4.57 -13.04 5.57
C HIS A 48 -4.55 -11.58 6.08
N ILE A 49 -4.95 -11.34 7.33
CA ILE A 49 -4.90 -10.03 7.98
C ILE A 49 -3.44 -9.57 8.13
N THR A 50 -2.55 -10.44 8.62
CA THR A 50 -1.12 -10.15 8.72
C THR A 50 -0.50 -9.91 7.35
N GLY A 51 -0.91 -10.67 6.33
CA GLY A 51 -0.46 -10.49 4.96
C GLY A 51 -0.90 -9.14 4.38
N TYR A 52 -2.14 -8.72 4.65
CA TYR A 52 -2.64 -7.42 4.24
C TYR A 52 -1.84 -6.27 4.88
N ASP A 53 -1.63 -6.31 6.19
CA ASP A 53 -0.84 -5.30 6.92
C ASP A 53 0.60 -5.22 6.38
N ASN A 54 1.27 -6.36 6.22
CA ASN A 54 2.63 -6.39 5.69
C ASN A 54 2.71 -5.87 4.25
N ALA A 55 1.72 -6.19 3.40
CA ALA A 55 1.69 -5.73 2.02
C ALA A 55 1.49 -4.21 1.94
N LEU A 56 0.55 -3.66 2.70
CA LEU A 56 0.32 -2.23 2.77
C LEU A 56 1.55 -1.50 3.31
N LEU A 57 2.13 -1.99 4.39
CA LEU A 57 3.37 -1.45 4.95
C LEU A 57 4.51 -1.43 3.93
N GLY A 58 4.72 -2.54 3.21
CA GLY A 58 5.77 -2.61 2.18
C GLY A 58 5.59 -1.59 1.05
N VAL A 59 4.35 -1.34 0.63
CA VAL A 59 4.04 -0.31 -0.36
C VAL A 59 4.34 1.09 0.20
N LEU A 60 3.90 1.39 1.42
CA LEU A 60 4.13 2.70 2.04
C LEU A 60 5.63 2.94 2.29
N GLN A 61 6.36 1.96 2.82
CA GLN A 61 7.80 2.09 3.03
C GLN A 61 8.54 2.34 1.71
N HIS A 62 8.19 1.63 0.64
CA HIS A 62 8.81 1.83 -0.66
C HIS A 62 8.67 3.27 -1.16
N PHE A 63 7.50 3.88 -0.99
CA PHE A 63 7.24 5.23 -1.50
C PHE A 63 7.56 6.35 -0.52
N TRP A 64 7.46 6.12 0.78
CA TRP A 64 7.62 7.16 1.79
C TRP A 64 9.04 7.23 2.38
N ASP A 65 9.79 6.14 2.39
CA ASP A 65 11.19 6.12 2.81
C ASP A 65 12.18 6.34 1.65
N GLY A 66 11.65 6.59 0.47
CA GLY A 66 12.42 6.59 -0.76
C GLY A 66 12.51 5.19 -1.39
N LYS A 67 12.85 5.14 -2.66
CA LYS A 67 13.00 3.88 -3.38
C LYS A 67 14.14 3.07 -2.77
N ALA A 68 13.96 1.77 -2.63
CA ALA A 68 15.01 0.88 -2.15
C ALA A 68 16.31 1.09 -2.95
N GLY A 69 17.36 1.54 -2.27
CA GLY A 69 18.66 1.83 -2.86
C GLY A 69 18.92 3.28 -3.27
N THR A 70 17.97 4.20 -3.09
CA THR A 70 18.19 5.64 -3.19
C THR A 70 18.19 6.26 -1.79
N ALA A 71 19.12 7.17 -1.53
CA ALA A 71 19.32 7.78 -0.22
C ALA A 71 18.35 8.92 0.11
N GLU A 72 17.45 9.26 -0.79
CA GLU A 72 16.55 10.40 -0.61
C GLU A 72 15.20 9.93 -0.05
N ALA A 73 15.03 10.10 1.26
CA ALA A 73 13.72 10.01 1.89
C ALA A 73 12.83 11.17 1.42
N LEU A 74 11.54 10.90 1.20
CA LEU A 74 10.57 11.95 0.93
C LEU A 74 10.43 12.88 2.15
N VAL A 75 10.48 14.19 1.90
CA VAL A 75 10.25 15.18 2.94
C VAL A 75 8.75 15.38 3.11
N ARG A 76 8.28 15.22 4.35
CA ARG A 76 6.88 15.46 4.70
C ARG A 76 6.60 16.98 4.68
N THR A 77 5.57 17.37 3.92
CA THR A 77 5.00 18.73 3.91
C THR A 77 3.54 18.65 4.34
N PRO A 78 3.25 18.74 5.67
CA PRO A 78 1.91 18.52 6.20
C PRO A 78 0.84 19.39 5.51
N ASP A 79 -0.30 18.79 5.16
CA ASP A 79 -1.48 19.43 4.64
C ASP A 79 -2.73 19.07 5.46
N GLU A 80 -3.89 19.58 5.12
CA GLU A 80 -5.16 19.32 5.81
C GLU A 80 -5.88 18.07 5.30
N SER A 81 -5.25 17.27 4.44
CA SER A 81 -5.83 16.02 3.95
C SER A 81 -5.82 14.92 5.02
N ILE A 82 -6.66 13.92 4.81
CA ILE A 82 -6.78 12.76 5.69
C ILE A 82 -6.57 11.49 4.88
N ASN A 83 -5.85 10.53 5.44
CA ASN A 83 -5.81 9.18 4.91
C ASN A 83 -6.88 8.31 5.58
N PHE A 84 -7.36 7.32 4.85
CA PHE A 84 -8.26 6.30 5.37
C PHE A 84 -7.77 4.91 4.97
N ILE A 85 -7.75 3.98 5.92
CA ILE A 85 -7.44 2.57 5.70
C ILE A 85 -8.67 1.75 6.08
N GLY A 86 -9.29 1.10 5.09
CA GLY A 86 -10.56 0.39 5.24
C GLY A 86 -10.47 -0.98 5.92
N GLY A 87 -9.25 -1.52 6.09
CA GLY A 87 -9.08 -2.88 6.59
C GLY A 87 -9.40 -3.95 5.52
N PHE A 88 -9.62 -5.17 5.98
CA PHE A 88 -9.85 -6.33 5.10
C PHE A 88 -10.99 -7.21 5.63
N ASP A 89 -12.18 -7.02 5.10
CA ASP A 89 -13.39 -7.80 5.42
C ASP A 89 -14.30 -7.98 4.20
N GLY A 90 -15.35 -8.76 4.35
CA GLY A 90 -16.30 -9.03 3.26
C GLY A 90 -17.14 -7.82 2.81
N PHE A 91 -17.15 -6.75 3.59
CA PHE A 91 -17.92 -5.52 3.31
C PHE A 91 -17.05 -4.36 2.84
N VAL A 92 -15.74 -4.56 2.69
CA VAL A 92 -14.75 -3.51 2.41
C VAL A 92 -15.14 -2.62 1.23
N VAL A 93 -15.68 -3.17 0.14
CA VAL A 93 -16.10 -2.39 -1.03
C VAL A 93 -17.24 -1.42 -0.69
N GLY A 94 -18.26 -1.90 0.03
CA GLY A 94 -19.37 -1.08 0.48
C GLY A 94 -18.93 -0.02 1.48
N ASN A 95 -18.10 -0.41 2.45
CA ASN A 95 -17.55 0.49 3.46
C ASN A 95 -16.73 1.62 2.82
N MET A 96 -15.87 1.31 1.85
CA MET A 96 -15.08 2.34 1.16
C MET A 96 -15.92 3.29 0.32
N LYS A 97 -16.98 2.79 -0.35
CA LYS A 97 -17.92 3.65 -1.07
C LYS A 97 -18.66 4.60 -0.13
N GLU A 98 -19.12 4.10 1.01
CA GLU A 98 -19.83 4.92 1.99
C GLU A 98 -18.89 5.94 2.65
N VAL A 99 -17.67 5.56 2.98
CA VAL A 99 -16.66 6.49 3.51
C VAL A 99 -16.35 7.61 2.53
N LYS A 100 -16.20 7.32 1.24
CA LYS A 100 -16.05 8.36 0.21
C LYS A 100 -17.21 9.33 0.20
N ARG A 101 -18.44 8.82 0.22
CA ARG A 101 -19.65 9.64 0.29
C ARG A 101 -19.70 10.52 1.54
N ILE A 102 -19.30 9.99 2.70
CA ILE A 102 -19.24 10.74 3.95
C ILE A 102 -18.20 11.86 3.85
N PHE A 103 -16.99 11.58 3.38
CA PHE A 103 -15.95 12.61 3.21
C PHE A 103 -16.38 13.72 2.24
N GLU A 104 -17.03 13.37 1.13
CA GLU A 104 -17.59 14.34 0.19
C GLU A 104 -18.62 15.25 0.87
N LEU A 105 -19.54 14.70 1.66
CA LEU A 105 -20.55 15.47 2.40
C LEU A 105 -19.94 16.46 3.40
N PHE A 106 -18.83 16.08 4.04
CA PHE A 106 -18.11 16.96 4.96
C PHE A 106 -17.11 17.90 4.27
N GLY A 107 -16.92 17.78 2.96
CA GLY A 107 -15.94 18.56 2.22
C GLY A 107 -14.48 18.21 2.61
N VAL A 108 -14.24 17.02 3.09
CA VAL A 108 -12.92 16.56 3.54
C VAL A 108 -12.16 15.95 2.36
N GLN A 109 -10.95 16.44 2.14
CA GLN A 109 -10.03 15.79 1.20
C GLN A 109 -9.44 14.53 1.85
N ALA A 110 -9.85 13.37 1.33
CA ALA A 110 -9.40 12.09 1.85
C ALA A 110 -8.77 11.21 0.77
N THR A 111 -7.72 10.50 1.18
CA THR A 111 -7.09 9.45 0.38
C THR A 111 -7.39 8.10 1.01
N ILE A 112 -8.05 7.21 0.28
CA ILE A 112 -8.18 5.81 0.69
C ILE A 112 -6.91 5.09 0.26
N LEU A 113 -6.13 4.66 1.23
CA LEU A 113 -4.89 3.93 0.97
C LEU A 113 -5.23 2.51 0.50
N CYS A 114 -4.73 2.17 -0.72
CA CYS A 114 -4.95 0.90 -1.38
C CYS A 114 -6.44 0.58 -1.60
N ASP A 115 -7.18 1.51 -2.19
CA ASP A 115 -8.60 1.36 -2.50
C ASP A 115 -8.87 0.29 -3.57
N PRO A 116 -9.45 -0.87 -3.24
CA PRO A 116 -9.80 -1.90 -4.22
C PRO A 116 -11.23 -1.76 -4.75
N SER A 117 -12.00 -0.76 -4.31
CA SER A 117 -13.45 -0.73 -4.49
C SER A 117 -13.87 -0.69 -5.98
N ALA A 118 -13.13 0.02 -6.83
CA ALA A 118 -13.38 0.03 -8.26
C ALA A 118 -12.97 -1.29 -8.93
N VAL A 119 -11.81 -1.84 -8.55
CA VAL A 119 -11.29 -3.12 -9.06
C VAL A 119 -12.28 -4.25 -8.83
N TRP A 120 -12.74 -4.42 -7.59
CA TRP A 120 -13.65 -5.51 -7.23
C TRP A 120 -15.07 -5.34 -7.76
N ASN A 121 -15.41 -4.15 -8.21
CA ASN A 121 -16.72 -3.85 -8.81
C ASN A 121 -16.69 -3.88 -10.35
N THR A 122 -15.54 -4.18 -10.94
CA THR A 122 -15.39 -4.28 -12.40
C THR A 122 -15.86 -5.65 -12.87
N PRO A 123 -16.83 -5.73 -13.79
CA PRO A 123 -17.29 -7.01 -14.32
C PRO A 123 -16.19 -7.71 -15.13
N THR A 124 -16.12 -9.03 -15.04
CA THR A 124 -15.26 -9.85 -15.87
C THR A 124 -16.03 -10.28 -17.12
N ASP A 125 -15.55 -9.89 -18.28
CA ASP A 125 -16.15 -10.22 -19.59
C ASP A 125 -15.38 -11.29 -20.38
N GLY A 126 -14.42 -11.94 -19.72
CA GLY A 126 -13.56 -12.96 -20.32
C GLY A 126 -12.34 -12.42 -21.04
N GLU A 127 -12.18 -11.11 -21.14
CA GLU A 127 -10.98 -10.49 -21.68
C GLU A 127 -10.06 -10.01 -20.56
N PHE A 128 -8.74 -10.19 -20.74
CA PHE A 128 -7.76 -9.61 -19.81
C PHE A 128 -7.67 -8.10 -20.01
N ARG A 129 -7.96 -7.37 -18.95
CA ARG A 129 -7.79 -5.91 -18.91
C ARG A 129 -7.05 -5.54 -17.63
N MET A 130 -6.25 -4.48 -17.72
CA MET A 130 -5.76 -3.82 -16.51
C MET A 130 -6.95 -3.18 -15.79
N TYR A 131 -7.07 -3.44 -14.51
CA TYR A 131 -8.13 -2.82 -13.71
C TYR A 131 -7.99 -1.30 -13.71
N GLU A 132 -9.12 -0.62 -13.90
CA GLU A 132 -9.20 0.84 -13.82
C GLU A 132 -9.60 1.28 -12.41
N GLY A 133 -9.16 2.48 -12.02
CA GLY A 133 -9.51 3.07 -10.72
C GLY A 133 -8.58 2.63 -9.59
N GLY A 134 -9.06 2.82 -8.37
CA GLY A 134 -8.27 2.59 -7.17
C GLY A 134 -7.32 3.74 -6.83
N THR A 135 -6.40 3.51 -5.90
CA THR A 135 -5.43 4.51 -5.45
C THR A 135 -4.22 4.52 -6.37
N THR A 136 -3.93 5.67 -6.96
CA THR A 136 -2.77 5.81 -7.85
C THR A 136 -1.46 5.91 -7.06
N LYS A 137 -0.34 5.58 -7.70
CA LYS A 137 1.00 5.76 -7.15
C LYS A 137 1.22 7.18 -6.61
N ASP A 138 0.88 8.20 -7.41
CA ASP A 138 1.09 9.60 -7.02
C ASP A 138 0.24 9.98 -5.81
N THR A 139 -0.95 9.41 -5.69
CA THR A 139 -1.81 9.58 -4.53
C THR A 139 -1.20 8.94 -3.28
N VAL A 140 -0.64 7.72 -3.40
CA VAL A 140 0.07 7.06 -2.29
C VAL A 140 1.28 7.90 -1.83
N ILE A 141 2.05 8.44 -2.77
CA ILE A 141 3.20 9.30 -2.45
C ILE A 141 2.74 10.55 -1.70
N ARG A 142 1.70 11.24 -2.19
CA ARG A 142 1.16 12.45 -1.53
C ARG A 142 0.54 12.17 -0.17
N ALA A 143 0.01 10.99 0.04
CA ALA A 143 -0.59 10.59 1.31
C ALA A 143 0.39 10.66 2.51
N LEU A 144 1.70 10.72 2.28
CA LEU A 144 2.70 11.05 3.30
C LEU A 144 2.41 12.39 3.98
N ASN A 145 1.86 13.36 3.25
CA ASN A 145 1.64 14.72 3.72
C ASN A 145 0.35 14.91 4.52
N ALA A 146 -0.54 13.91 4.53
CA ALA A 146 -1.80 14.00 5.26
C ALA A 146 -1.59 14.32 6.75
N LYS A 147 -2.50 15.11 7.30
CA LYS A 147 -2.49 15.49 8.71
C LYS A 147 -2.71 14.30 9.63
N ALA A 148 -3.66 13.45 9.28
CA ALA A 148 -4.07 12.31 10.07
C ALA A 148 -4.38 11.08 9.19
N THR A 149 -4.35 9.90 9.80
CA THR A 149 -4.79 8.65 9.18
C THR A 149 -5.85 7.97 10.04
N ILE A 150 -7.02 7.78 9.48
CA ILE A 150 -8.12 7.01 10.11
C ILE A 150 -7.96 5.55 9.72
N VAL A 151 -7.83 4.68 10.71
CA VAL A 151 -7.77 3.23 10.53
C VAL A 151 -9.08 2.61 11.00
N PHE A 152 -9.84 2.02 10.09
CA PHE A 152 -11.16 1.47 10.40
C PHE A 152 -11.07 0.15 11.20
N GLN A 153 -10.03 -0.64 10.97
CA GLN A 153 -9.79 -1.93 11.64
C GLN A 153 -8.37 -1.94 12.22
N GLU A 154 -8.22 -1.54 13.46
CA GLU A 154 -6.94 -1.36 14.15
C GLU A 154 -6.04 -2.61 14.03
N TYR A 155 -6.55 -3.78 14.39
CA TYR A 155 -5.76 -5.03 14.38
C TYR A 155 -5.44 -5.56 12.98
N CYS A 156 -6.12 -5.06 11.96
CA CYS A 156 -5.85 -5.41 10.56
C CYS A 156 -4.67 -4.63 9.98
N CYS A 157 -4.26 -3.53 10.62
CA CYS A 157 -3.26 -2.59 10.11
C CYS A 157 -2.31 -2.09 11.21
N GLU A 158 -2.01 -2.92 12.21
CA GLU A 158 -1.25 -2.50 13.40
C GLU A 158 0.16 -2.02 13.07
N LYS A 159 0.91 -2.76 12.25
CA LYS A 159 2.28 -2.38 11.86
C LYS A 159 2.27 -1.13 10.98
N THR A 160 1.34 -1.08 10.04
CA THR A 160 1.15 0.06 9.14
C THR A 160 0.81 1.32 9.93
N SER A 161 -0.11 1.24 10.90
CA SER A 161 -0.49 2.38 11.76
C SER A 161 0.70 2.89 12.56
N LYS A 162 1.46 1.99 13.19
CA LYS A 162 2.68 2.35 13.92
C LYS A 162 3.71 3.04 13.02
N TYR A 163 3.89 2.53 11.80
CA TYR A 163 4.78 3.15 10.83
C TYR A 163 4.31 4.56 10.42
N ILE A 164 3.03 4.72 10.11
CA ILE A 164 2.44 6.01 9.74
C ILE A 164 2.63 7.04 10.87
N ALA A 165 2.42 6.64 12.13
CA ALA A 165 2.66 7.50 13.28
C ALA A 165 4.12 7.99 13.36
N THR A 166 5.11 7.18 12.93
CA THR A 166 6.53 7.65 12.87
C THR A 166 6.75 8.76 11.84
N LYS A 167 5.83 8.97 10.92
CA LYS A 167 5.87 10.05 9.92
C LYS A 167 5.21 11.35 10.46
N GLY A 168 4.76 11.36 11.71
CA GLY A 168 4.15 12.52 12.36
C GLY A 168 2.70 12.77 11.92
N GLN A 169 1.98 11.77 11.48
CA GLN A 169 0.53 11.80 11.27
C GLN A 169 -0.18 11.40 12.58
N GLU A 170 -1.34 12.00 12.83
CA GLU A 170 -2.22 11.67 13.96
C GLU A 170 -3.08 10.44 13.65
#